data_5a5feef22bdf80a10cddc2fa8e513f83
#
_entry.id   5a5feef22bdf80a10cddc2fa8e513f83
#
_cell.length_a   1.000
_cell.length_b   1.000
_cell.length_c   1.000
_cell.angle_alpha   90.00
_cell.angle_beta   90.00
_cell.angle_gamma   90.00
#
_symmetry.space_group_name_H-M   'P 1'
#
loop_
_entity.id
_entity.type
_entity.pdbx_description
1 polymer ?
#
loop_
_entity_poly.entity_id
_entity_poly.type
_entity_poly.pdbx_seq_one_letter_code
_entity_poly.pdbx_strand_id
1 'polypeptide(L)'
;MRKSSRLWSFTPRTPSLPGRHTFLFQPSRPLTTQNSITADENAKPEIPQCARCGRTEAETGTPLKRCAKCQTTYYCSRKCRKADRKTHEKVCAENAASGSASSTSNKNNTGSSFSKSSGVTVPPKGLSVVVDKPFHRLDAKTWLHDRPEGDVYKLLIDVYRMKMEDNYVFEAHVDEDSIYGGARDGRQGFERFLRLVERQRGLLPSWWSKEKAEKCVAVGMKRDQWSYLGYAIQKDDVIEHYGDRKMPMQLRMFAEQVYGCGPGGQDGTEMRKLQMMIENGELTPIRFDLSSLFSRR
;
A
#
# COMPACT_ATOMS: atom_id res chain seq x y z
N MET A 1 -41.77 28.44 -43.64
CA MET A 1 -41.23 29.10 -42.41
C MET A 1 -39.74 28.84 -42.34
N ARG A 2 -38.92 29.84 -42.67
CA ARG A 2 -37.46 29.76 -42.70
C ARG A 2 -36.91 30.11 -41.31
N LYS A 3 -36.09 29.22 -40.70
CA LYS A 3 -35.32 29.50 -39.49
C LYS A 3 -33.92 29.95 -39.85
N SER A 4 -33.58 31.16 -39.48
CA SER A 4 -32.32 31.83 -39.70
C SER A 4 -31.32 31.39 -38.64
N SER A 5 -30.16 30.83 -39.05
CA SER A 5 -29.02 30.51 -38.24
C SER A 5 -28.07 31.70 -38.18
N ARG A 6 -27.80 32.19 -36.99
CA ARG A 6 -26.75 33.22 -36.76
C ARG A 6 -25.47 32.55 -36.29
N LEU A 7 -24.44 32.63 -37.11
CA LEU A 7 -23.06 32.32 -36.76
C LEU A 7 -22.49 33.48 -35.90
N TRP A 8 -21.97 33.14 -34.75
CA TRP A 8 -21.16 34.04 -33.94
C TRP A 8 -19.67 33.72 -34.18
N SER A 9 -18.97 34.70 -34.78
CA SER A 9 -17.52 34.67 -34.95
C SER A 9 -16.84 35.23 -33.71
N PHE A 10 -16.02 34.42 -33.02
CA PHE A 10 -15.16 34.88 -31.94
C PHE A 10 -13.75 35.11 -32.49
N THR A 11 -13.30 36.35 -32.45
CA THR A 11 -11.89 36.73 -32.66
C THR A 11 -11.18 36.78 -31.31
N PRO A 12 -10.02 36.17 -31.11
CA PRO A 12 -9.24 36.29 -29.89
C PRO A 12 -8.46 37.62 -29.85
N ARG A 13 -8.64 38.37 -28.79
CA ARG A 13 -7.79 39.56 -28.48
C ARG A 13 -6.54 39.09 -27.76
N THR A 14 -5.39 39.43 -28.26
CA THR A 14 -4.07 39.31 -27.61
C THR A 14 -3.88 40.45 -26.62
N PRO A 15 -3.44 40.21 -25.39
CA PRO A 15 -3.02 41.28 -24.48
C PRO A 15 -1.58 41.67 -24.70
N SER A 16 -1.35 43.01 -24.83
CA SER A 16 -0.05 43.65 -24.91
C SER A 16 0.70 43.59 -23.58
N LEU A 17 2.01 43.33 -23.66
CA LEU A 17 2.95 43.34 -22.52
C LEU A 17 3.39 44.78 -22.19
N PRO A 18 3.45 45.18 -20.92
CA PRO A 18 4.15 46.39 -20.52
C PRO A 18 5.64 46.16 -20.23
N GLY A 19 6.40 47.26 -20.46
CA GLY A 19 7.82 47.44 -20.59
C GLY A 19 8.75 46.86 -19.51
N ARG A 20 9.95 46.57 -19.98
CA ARG A 20 11.14 46.22 -19.20
C ARG A 20 11.61 47.44 -18.40
N HIS A 21 11.70 47.28 -17.07
CA HIS A 21 12.58 48.12 -16.25
C HIS A 21 13.84 47.36 -15.93
N THR A 22 14.95 47.88 -16.45
CA THR A 22 16.31 47.39 -16.16
C THR A 22 16.74 47.94 -14.80
N PHE A 23 16.86 47.06 -13.79
CA PHE A 23 17.53 47.37 -12.53
C PHE A 23 18.93 46.79 -12.57
N LEU A 24 19.91 47.71 -12.51
CA LEU A 24 21.33 47.41 -12.32
C LEU A 24 21.56 46.98 -10.86
N PHE A 25 21.92 45.72 -10.65
CA PHE A 25 22.38 45.19 -9.36
C PHE A 25 23.91 45.21 -9.33
N GLN A 26 24.47 45.93 -8.37
CA GLN A 26 25.87 45.85 -7.99
C GLN A 26 26.11 44.63 -7.12
N PRO A 27 27.25 43.91 -7.26
CA PRO A 27 27.55 42.75 -6.42
C PRO A 27 28.16 43.17 -5.08
N SER A 28 27.52 42.79 -3.98
CA SER A 28 28.08 42.86 -2.63
C SER A 28 28.99 41.67 -2.37
N ARG A 29 30.16 41.94 -1.79
CA ARG A 29 31.23 40.99 -1.45
C ARG A 29 30.74 39.90 -0.45
N PRO A 30 31.27 38.66 -0.55
CA PRO A 30 30.95 37.60 0.39
C PRO A 30 31.77 37.72 1.69
N LEU A 31 31.07 37.56 2.82
CA LEU A 31 31.69 37.32 4.13
C LEU A 31 32.09 35.82 4.20
N THR A 32 33.37 35.61 4.32
CA THR A 32 34.01 34.30 4.54
C THR A 32 33.68 33.81 5.96
N THR A 33 32.89 32.74 6.08
CA THR A 33 32.87 31.92 7.28
C THR A 33 33.23 30.50 6.87
N GLN A 34 34.47 30.13 7.21
CA GLN A 34 34.98 28.76 7.06
C GLN A 34 34.27 27.88 8.09
N ASN A 35 33.44 26.93 7.64
CA ASN A 35 33.11 25.75 8.38
C ASN A 35 33.41 24.55 7.46
N SER A 36 34.55 23.94 7.76
CA SER A 36 35.01 22.71 7.15
C SER A 36 34.11 21.55 7.55
N ILE A 37 33.20 21.18 6.67
CA ILE A 37 32.58 19.85 6.65
C ILE A 37 33.14 19.16 5.44
N THR A 38 34.02 18.20 5.64
CA THR A 38 34.53 17.28 4.62
C THR A 38 33.39 16.40 4.18
N ALA A 39 32.65 16.81 3.14
CA ALA A 39 31.78 15.91 2.40
C ALA A 39 32.66 15.15 1.41
N ASP A 40 32.58 13.84 1.47
CA ASP A 40 33.24 12.91 0.56
C ASP A 40 32.60 13.08 -0.85
N GLU A 41 33.25 13.84 -1.72
CA GLU A 41 32.76 14.23 -3.06
C GLU A 41 32.89 13.10 -4.10
N ASN A 42 32.97 11.82 -3.72
CA ASN A 42 33.17 10.73 -4.66
C ASN A 42 32.07 9.64 -4.63
N ALA A 43 30.90 9.92 -4.11
CA ALA A 43 29.75 9.02 -4.22
C ALA A 43 29.03 9.24 -5.56
N LYS A 44 29.48 8.54 -6.62
CA LYS A 44 28.73 8.36 -7.86
C LYS A 44 27.31 7.89 -7.49
N PRO A 45 26.23 8.53 -7.99
CA PRO A 45 24.88 8.09 -7.66
C PRO A 45 24.70 6.64 -8.11
N GLU A 46 24.56 5.71 -7.15
CA GLU A 46 24.31 4.31 -7.46
C GLU A 46 22.94 4.20 -8.12
N ILE A 47 22.94 3.75 -9.38
CA ILE A 47 21.71 3.45 -10.11
C ILE A 47 21.04 2.25 -9.42
N PRO A 48 19.78 2.36 -8.97
CA PRO A 48 19.10 1.25 -8.31
C PRO A 48 19.10 0.00 -9.19
N GLN A 49 19.46 -1.15 -8.59
CA GLN A 49 19.54 -2.44 -9.25
C GLN A 49 18.69 -3.48 -8.51
N CYS A 50 18.21 -4.48 -9.25
CA CYS A 50 17.51 -5.61 -8.66
C CYS A 50 18.46 -6.43 -7.78
N ALA A 51 18.20 -6.58 -6.50
CA ALA A 51 19.03 -7.30 -5.55
C ALA A 51 19.29 -8.78 -5.93
N ARG A 52 18.41 -9.37 -6.74
CA ARG A 52 18.56 -10.80 -7.15
C ARG A 52 19.31 -10.98 -8.45
N CYS A 53 19.03 -10.16 -9.47
CA CYS A 53 19.61 -10.38 -10.81
C CYS A 53 20.51 -9.24 -11.29
N GLY A 54 20.71 -8.19 -10.48
CA GLY A 54 21.61 -7.07 -10.78
C GLY A 54 21.12 -6.11 -11.87
N ARG A 55 20.00 -6.40 -12.54
CA ARG A 55 19.51 -5.57 -13.64
C ARG A 55 18.92 -4.25 -13.13
N THR A 56 19.18 -3.20 -13.90
CA THR A 56 18.61 -1.87 -13.71
C THR A 56 17.21 -1.77 -14.30
N GLU A 57 16.52 -0.67 -14.02
CA GLU A 57 15.22 -0.36 -14.63
C GLU A 57 15.32 -0.24 -16.16
N ALA A 58 16.39 0.37 -16.66
CA ALA A 58 16.64 0.50 -18.10
C ALA A 58 16.79 -0.85 -18.82
N GLU A 59 17.42 -1.84 -18.16
CA GLU A 59 17.63 -3.18 -18.73
C GLU A 59 16.40 -4.08 -18.64
N THR A 60 15.50 -3.82 -17.70
CA THR A 60 14.31 -4.63 -17.51
C THR A 60 13.09 -4.06 -18.22
N GLY A 61 13.14 -2.79 -18.65
CA GLY A 61 12.00 -2.06 -19.22
C GLY A 61 10.83 -1.88 -18.25
N THR A 62 11.03 -2.21 -16.96
CA THR A 62 10.00 -2.12 -15.93
C THR A 62 10.55 -1.46 -14.67
N PRO A 63 9.76 -0.60 -13.99
CA PRO A 63 10.21 0.04 -12.77
C PRO A 63 10.55 -0.96 -11.67
N LEU A 64 11.66 -0.72 -10.98
CA LEU A 64 12.09 -1.54 -9.86
C LEU A 64 11.18 -1.30 -8.65
N LYS A 65 10.73 -2.38 -8.03
CA LYS A 65 9.84 -2.37 -6.87
C LYS A 65 10.64 -2.50 -5.58
N ARG A 66 10.35 -1.66 -4.60
CA ARG A 66 11.02 -1.69 -3.29
C ARG A 66 10.41 -2.75 -2.38
N CYS A 67 11.24 -3.32 -1.49
CA CYS A 67 10.74 -4.12 -0.39
C CYS A 67 9.87 -3.27 0.55
N ALA A 68 8.66 -3.75 0.87
CA ALA A 68 7.73 -3.02 1.72
C ALA A 68 8.22 -2.86 3.17
N LYS A 69 9.12 -3.74 3.64
CA LYS A 69 9.60 -3.75 5.02
C LYS A 69 10.82 -2.85 5.23
N CYS A 70 11.92 -3.07 4.49
CA CYS A 70 13.15 -2.28 4.67
C CYS A 70 13.25 -1.06 3.75
N GLN A 71 12.47 -0.99 2.66
CA GLN A 71 12.39 0.12 1.72
C GLN A 71 13.68 0.44 0.96
N THR A 72 14.78 -0.26 1.26
CA THR A 72 16.10 -0.04 0.67
C THR A 72 16.42 -1.00 -0.48
N THR A 73 15.81 -2.19 -0.49
CA THR A 73 16.10 -3.24 -1.46
C THR A 73 15.12 -3.21 -2.63
N TYR A 74 15.65 -3.31 -3.85
CA TYR A 74 14.89 -3.21 -5.09
C TYR A 74 14.79 -4.55 -5.82
N TYR A 75 13.68 -4.80 -6.52
CA TYR A 75 13.44 -5.99 -7.33
C TYR A 75 12.77 -5.65 -8.65
N CYS A 76 13.25 -6.22 -9.76
CA CYS A 76 12.66 -6.04 -11.08
C CYS A 76 11.38 -6.86 -11.29
N SER A 77 11.17 -7.93 -10.51
CA SER A 77 10.03 -8.82 -10.66
C SER A 77 9.72 -9.57 -9.37
N ARG A 78 8.48 -10.09 -9.29
CA ARG A 78 8.07 -11.00 -8.20
C ARG A 78 8.94 -12.25 -8.13
N LYS A 79 9.38 -12.80 -9.29
CA LYS A 79 10.26 -13.97 -9.32
C LYS A 79 11.58 -13.68 -8.60
N CYS A 80 12.18 -12.52 -8.86
CA CYS A 80 13.41 -12.09 -8.21
C CYS A 80 13.22 -11.89 -6.70
N ARG A 81 12.14 -11.21 -6.29
CA ARG A 81 11.81 -11.00 -4.87
C ARG A 81 11.58 -12.32 -4.14
N LYS A 82 10.80 -13.25 -4.75
CA LYS A 82 10.53 -14.56 -4.16
C LYS A 82 11.81 -15.41 -4.03
N ALA A 83 12.67 -15.37 -5.05
CA ALA A 83 13.93 -16.11 -5.06
C ALA A 83 14.96 -15.56 -4.05
N ASP A 84 14.91 -14.25 -3.77
CA ASP A 84 15.82 -13.59 -2.82
C ASP A 84 15.28 -13.58 -1.38
N ARG A 85 14.05 -14.00 -1.13
CA ARG A 85 13.36 -13.87 0.16
C ARG A 85 14.19 -14.39 1.34
N LYS A 86 14.75 -15.58 1.23
CA LYS A 86 15.53 -16.21 2.32
C LYS A 86 16.83 -15.46 2.63
N THR A 87 17.48 -14.92 1.61
CA THR A 87 18.70 -14.13 1.73
C THR A 87 18.38 -12.74 2.29
N HIS A 88 17.39 -12.08 1.69
CA HIS A 88 16.97 -10.75 2.09
C HIS A 88 16.39 -10.71 3.52
N GLU A 89 15.69 -11.74 3.98
CA GLU A 89 15.12 -11.82 5.32
C GLU A 89 16.16 -11.58 6.42
N LYS A 90 17.40 -12.06 6.22
CA LYS A 90 18.51 -11.89 7.17
C LYS A 90 18.93 -10.43 7.33
N VAL A 91 18.99 -9.68 6.23
CA VAL A 91 19.42 -8.26 6.21
C VAL A 91 18.26 -7.26 6.24
N CYS A 92 17.05 -7.74 5.98
CA CYS A 92 15.86 -6.90 5.92
C CYS A 92 15.56 -6.21 7.26
N ALA A 93 15.78 -6.90 8.37
CA ALA A 93 15.56 -6.37 9.71
C ALA A 93 16.62 -5.31 10.06
N GLU A 94 17.87 -5.53 9.67
CA GLU A 94 18.98 -4.59 9.87
C GLU A 94 18.79 -3.33 9.03
N ASN A 95 18.44 -3.49 7.76
CA ASN A 95 18.17 -2.39 6.86
C ASN A 95 16.93 -1.57 7.29
N ALA A 96 15.92 -2.20 7.87
CA ALA A 96 14.76 -1.51 8.42
C ALA A 96 15.10 -0.70 9.70
N ALA A 97 16.06 -1.18 10.50
CA ALA A 97 16.52 -0.50 11.71
C ALA A 97 17.43 0.70 11.39
N SER A 98 18.24 0.61 10.33
CA SER A 98 19.16 1.67 9.92
C SER A 98 18.44 2.89 9.31
N GLY A 99 17.20 2.72 8.82
CA GLY A 99 16.36 3.79 8.26
C GLY A 99 15.51 4.56 9.29
N SER A 100 15.51 4.14 10.56
CA SER A 100 14.69 4.73 11.62
C SER A 100 15.54 5.19 12.79
N ALA A 101 16.18 6.33 12.66
CA ALA A 101 16.63 7.09 13.80
C ALA A 101 15.42 7.85 14.36
N SER A 102 14.69 7.27 15.28
CA SER A 102 13.84 7.87 16.31
C SER A 102 12.57 7.04 16.59
N SER A 103 12.67 6.14 17.51
CA SER A 103 11.73 5.98 18.64
C SER A 103 12.00 4.66 19.37
N THR A 104 12.47 4.83 20.57
CA THR A 104 12.63 3.82 21.64
C THR A 104 11.31 3.13 21.93
N SER A 105 11.27 1.80 21.87
CA SER A 105 10.47 1.02 22.83
C SER A 105 10.83 -0.47 22.80
N ASN A 106 11.31 -0.90 23.92
CA ASN A 106 11.30 -2.23 24.58
C ASN A 106 11.18 -3.48 23.71
N LYS A 107 12.33 -4.17 23.66
CA LYS A 107 12.40 -5.61 23.42
C LYS A 107 11.95 -6.33 24.69
N ASN A 108 10.84 -7.06 24.62
CA ASN A 108 10.64 -8.24 25.45
C ASN A 108 10.30 -9.40 24.55
N ASN A 109 11.28 -10.29 24.45
CA ASN A 109 11.25 -11.57 23.82
C ASN A 109 10.60 -12.56 24.79
N THR A 110 9.46 -13.14 24.46
CA THR A 110 9.00 -14.34 25.17
C THR A 110 8.25 -15.26 24.20
N GLY A 111 8.66 -16.49 24.24
CA GLY A 111 8.25 -17.59 23.37
C GLY A 111 6.75 -17.84 23.39
N SER A 112 6.25 -18.22 22.24
CA SER A 112 4.86 -18.59 21.99
C SER A 112 4.56 -19.95 22.57
N SER A 113 4.02 -19.99 23.78
CA SER A 113 3.28 -21.13 24.29
C SER A 113 1.77 -20.89 24.06
N PHE A 114 1.16 -21.82 23.38
CA PHE A 114 -0.26 -21.84 23.03
C PHE A 114 -1.06 -22.14 24.29
N SER A 115 -1.49 -21.11 25.00
CA SER A 115 -2.41 -21.24 26.12
C SER A 115 -3.81 -20.77 25.68
N LYS A 116 -4.75 -21.70 25.74
CA LYS A 116 -6.19 -21.43 25.72
C LYS A 116 -6.51 -20.62 26.97
N SER A 117 -6.72 -19.30 26.84
CA SER A 117 -7.31 -18.51 27.90
C SER A 117 -8.26 -17.46 27.36
N SER A 118 -9.35 -17.36 28.05
CA SER A 118 -10.48 -16.47 27.92
C SER A 118 -10.12 -15.00 27.64
N GLY A 119 -10.64 -14.45 26.55
CA GLY A 119 -11.35 -13.18 26.61
C GLY A 119 -10.59 -11.88 26.44
N VAL A 120 -9.29 -11.84 26.16
CA VAL A 120 -8.63 -10.58 25.74
C VAL A 120 -8.13 -10.74 24.31
N THR A 121 -8.94 -10.28 23.38
CA THR A 121 -8.54 -10.21 21.98
C THR A 121 -7.60 -9.02 21.81
N VAL A 122 -6.34 -9.30 21.43
CA VAL A 122 -5.35 -8.26 21.12
C VAL A 122 -5.61 -7.77 19.68
N PRO A 123 -5.61 -6.45 19.42
CA PRO A 123 -5.78 -5.94 18.07
C PRO A 123 -4.67 -6.45 17.14
N PRO A 124 -4.96 -6.61 15.85
CA PRO A 124 -3.92 -6.86 14.86
C PRO A 124 -2.82 -5.83 14.98
N LYS A 125 -1.58 -6.26 14.86
CA LYS A 125 -0.40 -5.39 14.92
C LYS A 125 -0.57 -4.22 13.94
N GLY A 126 -0.30 -3.00 14.38
CA GLY A 126 -0.45 -1.81 13.55
C GLY A 126 -1.86 -1.20 13.51
N LEU A 127 -2.87 -1.88 14.07
CA LEU A 127 -4.22 -1.35 14.29
C LEU A 127 -4.46 -1.05 15.77
N SER A 128 -5.35 -0.10 16.06
CA SER A 128 -5.61 0.40 17.40
C SER A 128 -6.71 -0.38 18.12
N VAL A 129 -7.62 -1.01 17.36
CA VAL A 129 -8.80 -1.71 17.91
C VAL A 129 -8.95 -3.11 17.35
N VAL A 130 -9.52 -3.97 18.18
CA VAL A 130 -10.03 -5.27 17.77
C VAL A 130 -11.40 -5.09 17.14
N VAL A 131 -11.63 -5.75 16.03
CA VAL A 131 -12.96 -5.88 15.46
C VAL A 131 -13.40 -7.32 15.61
N ASP A 132 -14.47 -7.51 16.36
CA ASP A 132 -15.08 -8.84 16.52
C ASP A 132 -15.73 -9.27 15.20
N LYS A 133 -15.63 -10.58 14.92
CA LYS A 133 -16.24 -11.22 13.74
C LYS A 133 -16.04 -10.44 12.43
N PRO A 134 -14.80 -10.24 11.98
CA PRO A 134 -14.50 -9.41 10.81
C PRO A 134 -15.17 -9.90 9.53
N PHE A 135 -15.44 -11.21 9.36
CA PHE A 135 -16.12 -11.71 8.17
C PHE A 135 -17.63 -11.46 8.21
N HIS A 136 -18.26 -11.46 9.38
CA HIS A 136 -19.65 -10.99 9.54
C HIS A 136 -19.75 -9.49 9.22
N ARG A 137 -18.78 -8.69 9.68
CA ARG A 137 -18.74 -7.27 9.37
C ARG A 137 -18.50 -6.99 7.89
N LEU A 138 -17.70 -7.81 7.21
CA LEU A 138 -17.58 -7.75 5.75
C LEU A 138 -18.91 -8.05 5.08
N ASP A 139 -19.61 -9.10 5.49
CA ASP A 139 -20.91 -9.45 4.94
C ASP A 139 -21.94 -8.33 5.14
N ALA A 140 -21.98 -7.76 6.34
CA ALA A 140 -22.83 -6.63 6.70
C ALA A 140 -22.37 -5.27 6.14
N LYS A 141 -21.25 -5.20 5.39
CA LYS A 141 -20.62 -3.95 4.88
C LYS A 141 -20.19 -2.97 5.97
N THR A 142 -19.91 -3.45 7.18
CA THR A 142 -19.52 -2.62 8.35
C THR A 142 -18.09 -2.86 8.81
N TRP A 143 -17.26 -3.49 7.99
CA TRP A 143 -15.89 -3.88 8.36
C TRP A 143 -14.99 -2.70 8.75
N LEU A 144 -15.19 -1.51 8.17
CA LEU A 144 -14.48 -0.28 8.50
C LEU A 144 -15.14 0.53 9.63
N HIS A 145 -16.37 0.19 10.01
CA HIS A 145 -17.09 0.91 11.05
C HIS A 145 -16.49 0.62 12.43
N ASP A 146 -16.71 1.53 13.39
CA ASP A 146 -16.22 1.42 14.78
C ASP A 146 -14.68 1.36 14.88
N ARG A 147 -13.98 1.84 13.84
CA ARG A 147 -12.53 1.97 13.82
C ARG A 147 -12.12 3.44 13.88
N PRO A 148 -10.98 3.77 14.55
CA PRO A 148 -10.38 5.10 14.48
C PRO A 148 -10.02 5.47 13.03
N GLU A 149 -10.03 6.77 12.72
CA GLU A 149 -9.68 7.26 11.38
C GLU A 149 -8.36 6.68 10.84
N GLY A 150 -7.32 6.66 11.69
CA GLY A 150 -6.01 6.16 11.30
C GLY A 150 -6.01 4.69 10.86
N ASP A 151 -6.84 3.85 11.50
CA ASP A 151 -6.96 2.44 11.13
C ASP A 151 -7.73 2.29 9.81
N VAL A 152 -8.81 3.06 9.63
CA VAL A 152 -9.57 3.07 8.37
C VAL A 152 -8.68 3.48 7.20
N TYR A 153 -7.84 4.52 7.37
CA TYR A 153 -6.93 4.98 6.34
C TYR A 153 -5.90 3.90 5.94
N LYS A 154 -5.26 3.27 6.92
CA LYS A 154 -4.30 2.18 6.68
C LYS A 154 -4.95 1.02 5.93
N LEU A 155 -6.13 0.59 6.38
CA LEU A 155 -6.85 -0.52 5.76
C LEU A 155 -7.28 -0.21 4.32
N LEU A 156 -7.81 0.98 4.04
CA LEU A 156 -8.17 1.40 2.67
C LEU A 156 -6.95 1.43 1.74
N ILE A 157 -5.83 1.94 2.22
CA ILE A 157 -4.58 1.97 1.46
C ILE A 157 -4.11 0.53 1.16
N ASP A 158 -4.14 -0.35 2.14
CA ASP A 158 -3.66 -1.72 1.97
C ASP A 158 -4.64 -2.59 1.18
N VAL A 159 -5.96 -2.31 1.20
CA VAL A 159 -6.94 -2.89 0.27
C VAL A 159 -6.56 -2.55 -1.18
N TYR A 160 -6.32 -1.29 -1.47
CA TYR A 160 -5.89 -0.87 -2.80
C TYR A 160 -4.57 -1.51 -3.22
N ARG A 161 -3.55 -1.44 -2.37
CA ARG A 161 -2.22 -2.02 -2.67
C ARG A 161 -2.31 -3.53 -2.92
N MET A 162 -3.11 -4.25 -2.12
CA MET A 162 -3.31 -5.70 -2.28
C MET A 162 -4.05 -6.00 -3.58
N LYS A 163 -5.08 -5.21 -3.96
CA LYS A 163 -5.78 -5.36 -5.24
C LYS A 163 -4.85 -5.15 -6.43
N MET A 164 -3.97 -4.15 -6.38
CA MET A 164 -2.99 -3.91 -7.45
C MET A 164 -1.97 -5.05 -7.59
N GLU A 165 -1.53 -5.64 -6.47
CA GLU A 165 -0.69 -6.86 -6.49
C GLU A 165 -1.47 -8.04 -7.09
N ASP A 166 -2.73 -8.22 -6.69
CA ASP A 166 -3.55 -9.33 -7.18
C ASP A 166 -3.85 -9.21 -8.69
N ASN A 167 -4.15 -8.00 -9.19
CA ASN A 167 -4.32 -7.75 -10.62
C ASN A 167 -3.07 -8.14 -11.42
N TYR A 168 -1.91 -7.69 -10.93
CA TYR A 168 -0.62 -8.02 -11.56
C TYR A 168 -0.31 -9.52 -11.55
N VAL A 169 -0.67 -10.20 -10.44
CA VAL A 169 -0.29 -11.61 -10.22
C VAL A 169 -1.23 -12.59 -10.89
N PHE A 170 -2.53 -12.36 -10.78
CA PHE A 170 -3.56 -13.32 -11.18
C PHE A 170 -4.23 -12.97 -12.50
N GLU A 171 -4.34 -11.68 -12.84
CA GLU A 171 -5.09 -11.22 -14.00
C GLU A 171 -4.17 -10.78 -15.14
N ALA A 172 -2.84 -10.73 -14.92
CA ALA A 172 -1.86 -10.12 -15.84
C ALA A 172 -2.29 -8.70 -16.30
N HIS A 173 -3.22 -8.11 -15.55
CA HIS A 173 -3.73 -6.76 -15.77
C HIS A 173 -2.91 -5.77 -14.95
N VAL A 174 -2.58 -4.65 -15.55
CA VAL A 174 -1.77 -3.62 -14.92
C VAL A 174 -2.47 -2.29 -15.09
N ASP A 175 -2.92 -1.72 -13.98
CA ASP A 175 -3.43 -0.35 -13.97
C ASP A 175 -2.27 0.63 -14.20
N GLU A 176 -2.36 1.46 -15.24
CA GLU A 176 -1.30 2.40 -15.65
C GLU A 176 -0.95 3.41 -14.55
N ASP A 177 -1.94 3.79 -13.73
CA ASP A 177 -1.78 4.71 -12.61
C ASP A 177 -1.37 4.02 -11.29
N SER A 178 -0.97 2.75 -11.36
CA SER A 178 -0.37 1.99 -10.26
C SER A 178 1.15 1.89 -10.41
N ILE A 179 1.84 1.55 -9.32
CA ILE A 179 3.28 1.27 -9.35
C ILE A 179 3.63 0.06 -10.25
N TYR A 180 2.67 -0.81 -10.52
CA TYR A 180 2.84 -1.97 -11.40
C TYR A 180 2.78 -1.57 -12.87
N GLY A 181 2.06 -0.46 -13.19
CA GLY A 181 1.99 0.15 -14.51
C GLY A 181 3.11 1.14 -14.81
N GLY A 182 4.03 1.36 -13.87
CA GLY A 182 5.15 2.27 -14.04
C GLY A 182 4.90 3.68 -13.48
N ALA A 183 3.78 3.92 -12.83
CA ALA A 183 3.56 5.17 -12.12
C ALA A 183 4.58 5.33 -10.96
N ARG A 184 5.02 6.56 -10.71
CA ARG A 184 5.95 6.88 -9.63
C ARG A 184 5.47 6.43 -8.25
N ASP A 185 4.17 6.51 -8.05
CA ASP A 185 3.44 6.05 -6.87
C ASP A 185 2.00 5.71 -7.28
N GLY A 186 1.24 5.12 -6.35
CA GLY A 186 -0.14 4.71 -6.60
C GLY A 186 -1.19 5.78 -6.31
N ARG A 187 -0.83 7.06 -6.19
CA ARG A 187 -1.76 8.13 -5.75
C ARG A 187 -3.00 8.22 -6.62
N GLN A 188 -2.83 8.35 -7.93
CA GLN A 188 -3.96 8.55 -8.86
C GLN A 188 -4.91 7.35 -8.85
N GLY A 189 -4.36 6.14 -8.88
CA GLY A 189 -5.13 4.91 -8.78
C GLY A 189 -5.87 4.78 -7.44
N PHE A 190 -5.22 5.19 -6.34
CA PHE A 190 -5.83 5.19 -5.02
C PHE A 190 -6.97 6.22 -4.90
N GLU A 191 -6.81 7.42 -5.45
CA GLU A 191 -7.89 8.42 -5.52
C GLU A 191 -9.09 7.90 -6.35
N ARG A 192 -8.82 7.18 -7.45
CA ARG A 192 -9.86 6.50 -8.22
C ARG A 192 -10.55 5.40 -7.39
N PHE A 193 -9.79 4.59 -6.67
CA PHE A 193 -10.31 3.57 -5.76
C PHE A 193 -11.22 4.18 -4.69
N LEU A 194 -10.82 5.27 -4.03
CA LEU A 194 -11.65 5.93 -3.02
C LEU A 194 -12.99 6.39 -3.59
N ARG A 195 -13.01 6.95 -4.80
CA ARG A 195 -14.27 7.30 -5.48
C ARG A 195 -15.17 6.09 -5.76
N LEU A 196 -14.60 4.92 -6.01
CA LEU A 196 -15.37 3.67 -6.14
C LEU A 196 -15.95 3.23 -4.79
N VAL A 197 -15.16 3.29 -3.72
CA VAL A 197 -15.64 2.96 -2.36
C VAL A 197 -16.77 3.88 -1.95
N GLU A 198 -16.69 5.19 -2.20
CA GLU A 198 -17.71 6.20 -1.88
C GLU A 198 -19.05 5.94 -2.61
N ARG A 199 -19.01 5.34 -3.79
CA ARG A 199 -20.22 4.94 -4.52
C ARG A 199 -20.93 3.72 -3.91
N GLN A 200 -20.22 2.93 -3.14
CA GLN A 200 -20.76 1.73 -2.48
C GLN A 200 -21.40 2.13 -1.15
N ARG A 201 -22.74 2.02 -1.09
CA ARG A 201 -23.47 2.35 0.14
C ARG A 201 -23.06 1.44 1.30
N GLY A 202 -22.79 2.03 2.46
CA GLY A 202 -22.55 1.35 3.71
C GLY A 202 -21.11 0.87 3.94
N LEU A 203 -20.19 0.95 2.98
CA LEU A 203 -18.80 0.51 3.20
C LEU A 203 -18.00 1.46 4.09
N LEU A 204 -18.26 2.76 3.99
CA LEU A 204 -17.54 3.78 4.75
C LEU A 204 -18.29 4.17 6.02
N PRO A 205 -17.57 4.48 7.11
CA PRO A 205 -18.17 5.00 8.34
C PRO A 205 -18.92 6.31 8.10
N SER A 206 -19.91 6.62 8.96
CA SER A 206 -20.75 7.82 8.84
C SER A 206 -19.99 9.15 8.92
N TRP A 207 -18.81 9.16 9.54
CA TRP A 207 -17.93 10.33 9.63
C TRP A 207 -17.07 10.57 8.39
N TRP A 208 -17.11 9.68 7.39
CA TRP A 208 -16.34 9.84 6.16
C TRP A 208 -16.81 11.06 5.38
N SER A 209 -15.87 11.84 4.87
CA SER A 209 -16.12 13.03 4.06
C SER A 209 -15.01 13.21 3.03
N LYS A 210 -15.18 14.19 2.15
CA LYS A 210 -14.15 14.55 1.16
C LYS A 210 -12.82 14.93 1.83
N GLU A 211 -12.88 15.69 2.93
CA GLU A 211 -11.70 16.09 3.70
C GLU A 211 -11.00 14.87 4.32
N LYS A 212 -11.76 13.85 4.71
CA LYS A 212 -11.22 12.58 5.21
C LYS A 212 -10.56 11.76 4.10
N ALA A 213 -11.13 11.77 2.90
CA ALA A 213 -10.52 11.16 1.73
C ALA A 213 -9.17 11.82 1.38
N GLU A 214 -9.10 13.15 1.38
CA GLU A 214 -7.85 13.91 1.16
C GLU A 214 -6.79 13.59 2.24
N LYS A 215 -7.19 13.50 3.51
CA LYS A 215 -6.30 13.07 4.60
C LYS A 215 -5.82 11.63 4.42
N CYS A 216 -6.68 10.73 3.99
CA CYS A 216 -6.33 9.34 3.70
C CYS A 216 -5.27 9.26 2.60
N VAL A 217 -5.44 10.01 1.51
CA VAL A 217 -4.43 10.13 0.44
C VAL A 217 -3.12 10.68 1.01
N ALA A 218 -3.16 11.74 1.82
CA ALA A 218 -1.97 12.31 2.44
C ALA A 218 -1.21 11.31 3.33
N VAL A 219 -1.92 10.43 4.05
CA VAL A 219 -1.32 9.32 4.81
C VAL A 219 -0.62 8.36 3.87
N GLY A 220 -1.26 7.97 2.77
CA GLY A 220 -0.69 7.08 1.76
C GLY A 220 0.54 7.64 1.03
N MET A 221 0.77 8.95 1.10
CA MET A 221 1.94 9.59 0.48
C MET A 221 3.14 9.77 1.42
N LYS A 222 3.04 9.34 2.69
CA LYS A 222 4.16 9.38 3.65
C LYS A 222 5.13 8.22 3.39
N ARG A 223 6.33 8.55 2.90
CA ARG A 223 7.33 7.57 2.46
C ARG A 223 7.95 6.75 3.59
N ASP A 224 7.92 7.25 4.79
CA ASP A 224 8.43 6.61 6.02
C ASP A 224 7.43 5.61 6.64
N GLN A 225 6.23 5.50 6.09
CA GLN A 225 5.17 4.67 6.61
C GLN A 225 5.03 3.35 5.83
N TRP A 226 4.60 2.29 6.53
CA TRP A 226 4.20 1.04 5.89
C TRP A 226 3.19 1.25 4.76
N SER A 227 2.18 2.08 5.01
CA SER A 227 1.08 2.37 4.08
C SER A 227 1.45 3.30 2.93
N TYR A 228 2.76 3.49 2.60
CA TYR A 228 3.15 4.31 1.46
C TYR A 228 2.71 3.68 0.14
N LEU A 229 1.98 4.43 -0.69
CA LEU A 229 1.42 4.00 -1.98
C LEU A 229 2.48 3.67 -3.05
N GLY A 230 3.73 4.06 -2.84
CA GLY A 230 4.85 3.71 -3.72
C GLY A 230 5.52 2.38 -3.40
N TYR A 231 5.02 1.60 -2.42
CA TYR A 231 5.59 0.29 -2.06
C TYR A 231 4.68 -0.86 -2.48
N ALA A 232 5.27 -1.85 -3.16
CA ALA A 232 4.60 -3.10 -3.46
C ALA A 232 4.45 -3.93 -2.18
N ILE A 233 3.29 -4.58 -2.02
CA ILE A 233 3.06 -5.53 -0.93
C ILE A 233 2.72 -6.91 -1.50
N GLN A 234 2.94 -7.95 -0.70
CA GLN A 234 2.50 -9.31 -0.98
C GLN A 234 1.71 -9.87 0.20
N LYS A 235 1.00 -10.98 -0.04
CA LYS A 235 0.24 -11.67 0.99
C LYS A 235 1.04 -11.87 2.29
N ASP A 236 2.28 -12.34 2.18
CA ASP A 236 3.11 -12.64 3.34
C ASP A 236 3.56 -11.37 4.08
N ASP A 237 3.78 -10.26 3.36
CA ASP A 237 4.09 -8.96 3.98
C ASP A 237 2.91 -8.45 4.81
N VAL A 238 1.68 -8.64 4.31
CA VAL A 238 0.45 -8.27 5.03
C VAL A 238 0.28 -9.11 6.30
N ILE A 239 0.51 -10.44 6.21
CA ILE A 239 0.45 -11.34 7.37
C ILE A 239 1.47 -10.92 8.43
N GLU A 240 2.70 -10.61 8.04
CA GLU A 240 3.76 -10.21 8.97
C GLU A 240 3.45 -8.84 9.60
N HIS A 241 2.97 -7.88 8.78
CA HIS A 241 2.67 -6.54 9.25
C HIS A 241 1.55 -6.51 10.29
N TYR A 242 0.44 -7.19 10.01
CA TYR A 242 -0.73 -7.21 10.90
C TYR A 242 -0.68 -8.31 11.96
N GLY A 243 0.22 -9.30 11.82
CA GLY A 243 0.24 -10.48 12.68
C GLY A 243 -0.99 -11.38 12.53
N ASP A 244 -1.83 -11.11 11.54
CA ASP A 244 -3.07 -11.85 11.26
C ASP A 244 -3.00 -12.57 9.90
N ARG A 245 -3.06 -13.91 9.96
CA ARG A 245 -3.03 -14.77 8.75
C ARG A 245 -4.27 -14.60 7.87
N LYS A 246 -5.38 -14.10 8.44
CA LYS A 246 -6.65 -13.87 7.73
C LYS A 246 -6.75 -12.46 7.14
N MET A 247 -5.88 -11.53 7.52
CA MET A 247 -5.90 -10.14 7.03
C MET A 247 -5.87 -10.03 5.49
N PRO A 248 -5.03 -10.77 4.75
CA PRO A 248 -5.06 -10.71 3.28
C PRO A 248 -6.42 -11.11 2.69
N MET A 249 -7.13 -12.06 3.33
CA MET A 249 -8.47 -12.48 2.91
C MET A 249 -9.49 -11.38 3.19
N GLN A 250 -9.40 -10.72 4.36
CA GLN A 250 -10.27 -9.60 4.71
C GLN A 250 -10.10 -8.44 3.71
N LEU A 251 -8.86 -8.05 3.39
CA LEU A 251 -8.55 -7.00 2.41
C LEU A 251 -9.14 -7.33 1.02
N ARG A 252 -8.99 -8.58 0.56
CA ARG A 252 -9.51 -9.05 -0.72
C ARG A 252 -11.04 -9.04 -0.78
N MET A 253 -11.71 -9.48 0.28
CA MET A 253 -13.16 -9.47 0.36
C MET A 253 -13.73 -8.06 0.42
N PHE A 254 -13.02 -7.11 1.05
CA PHE A 254 -13.42 -5.72 0.97
C PHE A 254 -13.20 -5.16 -0.44
N ALA A 255 -12.07 -5.47 -1.08
CA ALA A 255 -11.83 -5.08 -2.48
C ALA A 255 -12.91 -5.63 -3.42
N GLU A 256 -13.34 -6.89 -3.22
CA GLU A 256 -14.43 -7.50 -3.97
C GLU A 256 -15.74 -6.71 -3.86
N GLN A 257 -16.07 -6.19 -2.68
CA GLN A 257 -17.26 -5.34 -2.49
C GLN A 257 -17.17 -4.00 -3.27
N VAL A 258 -15.95 -3.53 -3.56
CA VAL A 258 -15.72 -2.30 -4.31
C VAL A 258 -15.71 -2.53 -5.81
N TYR A 259 -15.05 -3.60 -6.25
CA TYR A 259 -14.81 -3.89 -7.67
C TYR A 259 -15.79 -4.89 -8.28
N GLY A 260 -16.60 -5.57 -7.45
CA GLY A 260 -17.57 -6.57 -7.88
C GLY A 260 -17.00 -7.97 -8.13
N CYS A 261 -15.67 -8.14 -8.01
CA CYS A 261 -15.01 -9.44 -8.15
C CYS A 261 -13.76 -9.53 -7.27
N GLY A 262 -13.44 -10.74 -6.84
CA GLY A 262 -12.20 -11.08 -6.16
C GLY A 262 -11.02 -11.28 -7.12
N PRO A 263 -9.84 -11.71 -6.61
CA PRO A 263 -8.66 -11.98 -7.42
C PRO A 263 -8.93 -13.02 -8.49
N GLY A 264 -8.54 -12.73 -9.75
CA GLY A 264 -8.79 -13.62 -10.88
C GLY A 264 -10.26 -13.72 -11.28
N GLY A 265 -11.09 -12.72 -10.94
CA GLY A 265 -12.51 -12.69 -11.27
C GLY A 265 -13.39 -13.61 -10.41
N GLN A 266 -12.86 -14.14 -9.31
CA GLN A 266 -13.57 -15.09 -8.45
C GLN A 266 -14.65 -14.40 -7.60
N ASP A 267 -15.68 -15.17 -7.22
CA ASP A 267 -16.68 -14.79 -6.22
C ASP A 267 -16.25 -15.33 -4.85
N GLY A 268 -16.03 -14.46 -3.90
CA GLY A 268 -15.61 -14.79 -2.53
C GLY A 268 -16.77 -15.11 -1.57
N THR A 269 -18.01 -15.08 -2.02
CA THR A 269 -19.20 -15.20 -1.17
C THR A 269 -19.20 -16.48 -0.34
N GLU A 270 -18.97 -17.64 -0.95
CA GLU A 270 -18.96 -18.91 -0.23
C GLU A 270 -17.79 -19.02 0.77
N MET A 271 -16.64 -18.50 0.40
CA MET A 271 -15.49 -18.42 1.32
C MET A 271 -15.80 -17.50 2.51
N ARG A 272 -16.49 -16.38 2.29
CA ARG A 272 -16.91 -15.46 3.35
C ARG A 272 -17.88 -16.16 4.31
N LYS A 273 -18.89 -16.85 3.79
CA LYS A 273 -19.84 -17.65 4.60
C LYS A 273 -19.12 -18.72 5.43
N LEU A 274 -18.17 -19.44 4.85
CA LEU A 274 -17.35 -20.42 5.56
C LEU A 274 -16.57 -19.76 6.72
N GLN A 275 -15.98 -18.61 6.51
CA GLN A 275 -15.29 -17.88 7.58
C GLN A 275 -16.25 -17.39 8.67
N MET A 276 -17.47 -17.00 8.32
CA MET A 276 -18.51 -16.63 9.28
C MET A 276 -18.94 -17.82 10.16
N MET A 277 -19.08 -19.02 9.60
CA MET A 277 -19.34 -20.25 10.37
C MET A 277 -18.20 -20.57 11.34
N ILE A 278 -16.95 -20.35 10.93
CA ILE A 278 -15.78 -20.49 11.80
C ILE A 278 -15.82 -19.45 12.93
N GLU A 279 -16.19 -18.20 12.65
CA GLU A 279 -16.34 -17.14 13.66
C GLU A 279 -17.46 -17.44 14.67
N ASN A 280 -18.49 -18.16 14.26
CA ASN A 280 -19.55 -18.61 15.14
C ASN A 280 -19.19 -19.87 15.97
N GLY A 281 -18.03 -20.48 15.67
CA GLY A 281 -17.65 -21.74 16.31
C GLY A 281 -18.36 -22.98 15.77
N GLU A 282 -19.12 -22.85 14.68
CA GLU A 282 -19.85 -23.95 14.02
C GLU A 282 -18.90 -24.91 13.28
N LEU A 283 -17.74 -24.38 12.84
CA LEU A 283 -16.69 -25.14 12.18
C LEU A 283 -15.35 -24.87 12.84
N THR A 284 -14.61 -25.94 13.13
CA THR A 284 -13.19 -25.85 13.49
C THR A 284 -12.37 -25.86 12.22
N PRO A 285 -11.33 -24.97 12.10
CA PRO A 285 -10.40 -25.02 10.97
C PRO A 285 -9.74 -26.40 10.92
N ILE A 286 -10.03 -27.19 9.88
CA ILE A 286 -9.34 -28.46 9.65
C ILE A 286 -7.88 -28.13 9.36
N ARG A 287 -6.97 -28.44 10.27
CA ARG A 287 -5.55 -28.49 10.00
C ARG A 287 -5.31 -29.73 9.15
N PHE A 288 -5.15 -29.55 7.85
CA PHE A 288 -4.56 -30.58 7.01
C PHE A 288 -3.08 -30.68 7.37
N ASP A 289 -2.75 -31.63 8.22
CA ASP A 289 -1.38 -32.02 8.48
C ASP A 289 -0.93 -32.96 7.34
N LEU A 290 -0.27 -32.36 6.33
CA LEU A 290 0.29 -33.10 5.21
C LEU A 290 1.52 -33.94 5.60
N SER A 291 2.05 -33.80 6.83
CA SER A 291 3.22 -34.56 7.27
C SER A 291 2.91 -36.05 7.40
N SER A 292 1.65 -36.43 7.66
CA SER A 292 1.22 -37.81 7.72
C SER A 292 1.19 -38.52 6.34
N LEU A 293 1.11 -37.77 5.25
CA LEU A 293 1.12 -38.33 3.88
C LEU A 293 2.53 -38.66 3.38
N PHE A 294 3.57 -38.10 4.00
CA PHE A 294 4.96 -38.33 3.61
C PHE A 294 5.75 -39.26 4.55
N SER A 295 5.07 -39.82 5.58
CA SER A 295 5.69 -40.75 6.55
C SER A 295 5.63 -42.23 6.17
N ARG A 296 5.23 -42.56 4.96
CA ARG A 296 5.30 -43.95 4.46
C ARG A 296 6.25 -44.04 3.28
N ARG A 297 7.56 -44.15 3.59
CA ARG A 297 8.53 -44.97 2.84
C ARG A 297 9.74 -45.18 3.71
#